data_3811bd01f804c30c59a5945fad4d15ef
#
_entry.id   3811bd01f804c30c59a5945fad4d15ef
#
_cell.length_a   1.000
_cell.length_b   1.000
_cell.length_c   1.000
_cell.angle_alpha   90.00
_cell.angle_beta   90.00
_cell.angle_gamma   90.00
#
_symmetry.space_group_name_H-M   'P 1'
#
loop_
_entity.id
_entity.type
_entity.pdbx_description
1 polymer ?
#
loop_
_entity_poly.entity_id
_entity_poly.type
_entity_poly.pdbx_seq_one_letter_code
_entity_poly.pdbx_strand_id
1 'polypeptide(L)'
;MHQITALSVQTETPVREFFGAQTDAAIYANGTHIIGFGFDGTACFRKGTRNGPDGLRSVSEDIESYSPYLDADLFDLPFYDLGNLSLGTSDDVEAQWQHATDQFDAAFGPIDLAANNVRVLTLGGEHSISYAPIRKYLQQYPNLVLLHLDAHADLRDGFLGYHYSHASIIRRSLDHFGPAHELIQYGIRSGTREEYQYMNEHGTVRKSRKDFLDSVAAIPADRPIYLTLDLDYFDPAFLPGTGTPEPGGEDFHSYVSLMKILRKKNLVGADVVELSPEIDPTGNSDVFAAKIVRELLIILNEKGAL
;
A
#
# COMPACT_ATOMS: atom_id res chain seq x y z
N MET A 1 4.43 18.92 15.25
CA MET A 1 4.56 18.87 13.79
C MET A 1 4.46 20.28 13.24
N HIS A 2 5.15 20.61 12.15
CA HIS A 2 4.99 21.90 11.46
C HIS A 2 4.57 21.64 10.01
N GLN A 3 3.71 22.51 9.49
CA GLN A 3 3.25 22.44 8.10
C GLN A 3 4.42 22.71 7.15
N ILE A 4 4.64 21.83 6.18
CA ILE A 4 5.63 22.00 5.11
C ILE A 4 5.01 22.85 3.99
N THR A 5 3.84 22.42 3.51
CA THR A 5 3.13 23.08 2.41
C THR A 5 1.63 22.76 2.48
N ALA A 6 0.82 23.62 1.89
CA ALA A 6 -0.55 23.24 1.53
C ALA A 6 -0.50 22.15 0.45
N LEU A 7 -1.53 21.31 0.42
CA LEU A 7 -1.67 20.32 -0.64
C LEU A 7 -1.81 21.04 -1.99
N SER A 8 -0.95 20.72 -2.94
CA SER A 8 -0.88 21.40 -4.24
C SER A 8 -1.91 20.94 -5.27
N VAL A 9 -2.68 19.90 -4.92
CA VAL A 9 -3.73 19.32 -5.77
C VAL A 9 -5.08 19.39 -5.05
N GLN A 10 -6.14 19.45 -5.83
CA GLN A 10 -7.49 19.34 -5.30
C GLN A 10 -7.88 17.85 -5.26
N THR A 11 -7.97 17.30 -4.07
CA THR A 11 -8.46 15.95 -3.85
C THR A 11 -9.99 15.93 -3.82
N GLU A 12 -10.56 14.77 -4.16
CA GLU A 12 -11.98 14.51 -3.97
C GLU A 12 -12.21 14.18 -2.49
N THR A 13 -13.22 14.84 -1.90
CA THR A 13 -13.61 14.55 -0.52
C THR A 13 -14.16 13.14 -0.44
N PRO A 14 -13.63 12.26 0.41
CA PRO A 14 -14.16 10.92 0.57
C PRO A 14 -15.55 10.97 1.21
N VAL A 15 -16.29 9.89 1.12
CA VAL A 15 -17.60 9.75 1.79
C VAL A 15 -17.45 9.95 3.30
N ARG A 16 -16.33 9.47 3.85
CA ARG A 16 -15.85 9.70 5.22
C ARG A 16 -14.33 9.76 5.24
N GLU A 17 -13.76 10.47 6.21
CA GLU A 17 -12.34 10.36 6.55
C GLU A 17 -12.09 9.07 7.31
N PHE A 18 -10.85 8.59 7.31
CA PHE A 18 -10.46 7.48 8.16
C PHE A 18 -10.56 7.89 9.63
N PHE A 19 -11.21 7.06 10.44
CA PHE A 19 -11.57 7.38 11.83
C PHE A 19 -10.38 7.85 12.67
N GLY A 20 -10.49 9.05 13.23
CA GLY A 20 -9.43 9.71 14.01
C GLY A 20 -8.47 10.58 13.19
N ALA A 21 -8.58 10.60 11.85
CA ALA A 21 -7.74 11.45 11.01
C ALA A 21 -8.06 12.94 11.18
N GLN A 22 -7.01 13.77 11.03
CA GLN A 22 -7.16 15.19 10.78
C GLN A 22 -7.36 15.42 9.27
N THR A 23 -8.19 16.40 8.90
CA THR A 23 -8.61 16.63 7.50
C THR A 23 -8.02 17.90 6.89
N ASP A 24 -6.88 18.33 7.38
CA ASP A 24 -6.19 19.49 6.82
C ASP A 24 -5.64 19.16 5.42
N ALA A 25 -5.96 20.02 4.44
CA ALA A 25 -5.39 19.93 3.09
C ALA A 25 -3.93 20.44 3.08
N ALA A 26 -3.07 19.82 3.87
CA ALA A 26 -1.68 20.23 4.06
C ALA A 26 -0.79 19.03 4.40
N ILE A 27 0.51 19.15 4.11
CA ILE A 27 1.52 18.14 4.42
C ILE A 27 2.39 18.66 5.57
N TYR A 28 2.57 17.80 6.56
CA TYR A 28 3.25 18.11 7.81
C TYR A 28 4.53 17.27 7.97
N ALA A 29 5.59 17.91 8.43
CA ALA A 29 6.82 17.21 8.81
C ALA A 29 6.55 16.30 10.02
N ASN A 30 7.20 15.15 10.04
CA ASN A 30 6.98 14.07 11.01
C ASN A 30 5.53 13.58 11.03
N GLY A 31 4.80 13.74 9.92
CA GLY A 31 3.40 13.36 9.79
C GLY A 31 3.21 12.12 8.93
N THR A 32 2.16 11.36 9.26
CA THR A 32 1.63 10.28 8.42
C THR A 32 0.39 10.78 7.69
N HIS A 33 0.36 10.60 6.37
CA HIS A 33 -0.72 11.10 5.51
C HIS A 33 -1.35 9.93 4.75
N ILE A 34 -2.66 9.84 4.82
CA ILE A 34 -3.46 8.92 4.00
C ILE A 34 -3.83 9.65 2.70
N ILE A 35 -3.73 8.96 1.57
CA ILE A 35 -4.25 9.41 0.29
C ILE A 35 -4.91 8.24 -0.43
N GLY A 36 -6.11 8.44 -0.97
CA GLY A 36 -6.79 7.44 -1.77
C GLY A 36 -6.42 7.54 -3.25
N PHE A 37 -6.26 6.40 -3.92
CA PHE A 37 -6.07 6.28 -5.36
C PHE A 37 -7.00 5.18 -5.90
N GLY A 38 -8.28 5.53 -6.05
CA GLY A 38 -9.35 4.60 -6.44
C GLY A 38 -9.42 4.36 -7.93
N PHE A 39 -8.54 3.53 -8.50
CA PHE A 39 -8.50 3.16 -9.92
C PHE A 39 -8.61 1.64 -10.09
N ASP A 40 -9.36 1.18 -11.12
CA ASP A 40 -9.53 -0.25 -11.46
C ASP A 40 -9.63 -0.49 -12.97
N GLY A 41 -8.99 0.39 -13.75
CA GLY A 41 -9.15 0.41 -15.20
C GLY A 41 -8.55 -0.80 -15.90
N THR A 42 -7.43 -1.34 -15.40
CA THR A 42 -6.75 -2.48 -16.00
C THR A 42 -7.12 -3.83 -15.38
N ALA A 43 -8.02 -3.86 -14.38
CA ALA A 43 -8.49 -5.08 -13.73
C ALA A 43 -9.03 -6.10 -14.74
N CYS A 44 -8.55 -7.35 -14.66
CA CYS A 44 -8.78 -8.37 -15.69
C CYS A 44 -9.94 -9.33 -15.42
N PHE A 45 -10.37 -9.49 -14.15
CA PHE A 45 -11.41 -10.45 -13.77
C PHE A 45 -12.63 -9.75 -13.16
N ARG A 46 -12.55 -9.32 -11.91
CA ARG A 46 -13.64 -8.63 -11.23
C ARG A 46 -13.19 -7.22 -10.86
N LYS A 47 -13.97 -6.24 -11.26
CA LYS A 47 -13.75 -4.83 -10.91
C LYS A 47 -14.39 -4.49 -9.56
N GLY A 48 -14.18 -3.28 -9.11
CA GLY A 48 -14.75 -2.73 -7.87
C GLY A 48 -13.70 -2.17 -6.92
N THR A 49 -12.41 -2.44 -7.17
CA THR A 49 -11.33 -1.95 -6.31
C THR A 49 -11.20 -0.44 -6.32
N ARG A 50 -11.75 0.25 -7.33
CA ARG A 50 -11.86 1.72 -7.33
C ARG A 50 -12.59 2.27 -6.10
N ASN A 51 -13.47 1.49 -5.50
CA ASN A 51 -14.23 1.84 -4.30
C ASN A 51 -13.48 1.42 -3.00
N GLY A 52 -12.32 0.79 -3.11
CA GLY A 52 -11.51 0.33 -1.97
C GLY A 52 -11.18 1.42 -0.97
N PRO A 53 -10.67 2.60 -1.38
CA PRO A 53 -10.35 3.68 -0.46
C PRO A 53 -11.54 4.15 0.39
N ASP A 54 -12.72 4.26 -0.20
CA ASP A 54 -13.93 4.67 0.51
C ASP A 54 -14.56 3.52 1.30
N GLY A 55 -14.44 2.28 0.83
CA GLY A 55 -14.82 1.08 1.58
C GLY A 55 -14.07 0.96 2.90
N LEU A 56 -12.74 1.10 2.86
CA LEU A 56 -11.88 1.13 4.05
C LEU A 56 -12.29 2.21 5.05
N ARG A 57 -12.55 3.43 4.57
CA ARG A 57 -12.95 4.56 5.42
C ARG A 57 -14.34 4.35 6.02
N SER A 58 -15.28 3.80 5.23
CA SER A 58 -16.68 3.67 5.64
C SER A 58 -16.89 2.82 6.88
N VAL A 59 -16.01 1.83 7.11
CA VAL A 59 -16.06 0.91 8.25
C VAL A 59 -15.05 1.24 9.35
N SER A 60 -14.21 2.26 9.15
CA SER A 60 -13.15 2.59 10.09
C SER A 60 -13.67 3.04 11.45
N GLU A 61 -14.87 3.63 11.54
CA GLU A 61 -15.54 4.02 12.79
C GLU A 61 -16.10 2.82 13.55
N ASP A 62 -16.32 1.68 12.89
CA ASP A 62 -16.90 0.48 13.48
C ASP A 62 -15.84 -0.47 14.07
N ILE A 63 -14.56 -0.10 13.97
CA ILE A 63 -13.46 -0.84 14.59
C ILE A 63 -12.89 -0.06 15.78
N GLU A 64 -12.42 -0.79 16.80
CA GLU A 64 -11.77 -0.16 17.95
C GLU A 64 -10.45 0.51 17.53
N SER A 65 -10.16 1.69 18.07
CA SER A 65 -8.91 2.42 17.83
C SER A 65 -7.69 1.75 18.46
N TYR A 66 -7.90 1.07 19.59
CA TYR A 66 -6.84 0.37 20.32
C TYR A 66 -6.46 -0.95 19.65
N SER A 67 -5.15 -1.14 19.43
CA SER A 67 -4.58 -2.41 19.01
C SER A 67 -4.07 -3.22 20.19
N PRO A 68 -4.70 -4.35 20.56
CA PRO A 68 -4.19 -5.23 21.61
C PRO A 68 -2.92 -5.99 21.16
N TYR A 69 -2.61 -6.00 19.89
CA TYR A 69 -1.42 -6.67 19.32
C TYR A 69 -0.16 -5.84 19.46
N LEU A 70 -0.32 -4.51 19.35
CA LEU A 70 0.76 -3.53 19.43
C LEU A 70 0.74 -2.77 20.79
N ASP A 71 -0.29 -2.95 21.62
CA ASP A 71 -0.49 -2.20 22.86
C ASP A 71 -0.37 -0.69 22.61
N ALA A 72 -1.18 -0.19 21.67
CA ALA A 72 -1.18 1.21 21.24
C ALA A 72 -2.57 1.64 20.77
N ASP A 73 -2.92 2.89 21.02
CA ASP A 73 -4.18 3.48 20.58
C ASP A 73 -3.91 4.44 19.40
N LEU A 74 -4.63 4.25 18.28
CA LEU A 74 -4.52 5.10 17.12
C LEU A 74 -4.87 6.57 17.43
N PHE A 75 -5.77 6.82 18.40
CA PHE A 75 -6.17 8.17 18.81
C PHE A 75 -5.07 8.95 19.54
N ASP A 76 -4.08 8.27 20.08
CA ASP A 76 -2.91 8.94 20.66
C ASP A 76 -1.91 9.43 19.61
N LEU A 77 -2.12 9.07 18.33
CA LEU A 77 -1.19 9.28 17.23
C LEU A 77 -1.81 10.19 16.16
N PRO A 78 -1.24 11.39 15.91
CA PRO A 78 -1.78 12.30 14.91
C PRO A 78 -1.44 11.85 13.49
N PHE A 79 -2.45 11.74 12.63
CA PHE A 79 -2.32 11.47 11.20
C PHE A 79 -3.37 12.25 10.40
N TYR A 80 -3.16 12.35 9.10
CA TYR A 80 -3.94 13.21 8.22
C TYR A 80 -4.56 12.41 7.09
N ASP A 81 -5.84 12.63 6.79
CA ASP A 81 -6.50 12.10 5.60
C ASP A 81 -6.66 13.21 4.55
N LEU A 82 -5.96 13.06 3.44
CA LEU A 82 -5.93 14.05 2.37
C LEU A 82 -7.03 13.84 1.31
N GLY A 83 -7.90 12.84 1.50
CA GLY A 83 -8.94 12.49 0.54
C GLY A 83 -8.45 11.61 -0.60
N ASN A 84 -9.16 11.62 -1.74
CA ASN A 84 -8.88 10.78 -2.90
C ASN A 84 -8.28 11.61 -4.04
N LEU A 85 -7.33 11.04 -4.77
CA LEU A 85 -6.87 11.58 -6.06
C LEU A 85 -8.01 11.46 -7.08
N SER A 86 -8.19 12.50 -7.91
CA SER A 86 -9.16 12.46 -9.00
C SER A 86 -8.64 11.62 -10.16
N LEU A 87 -9.52 10.88 -10.82
CA LEU A 87 -9.23 10.20 -12.08
C LEU A 87 -9.43 11.12 -13.31
N GLY A 88 -9.85 12.35 -13.08
CA GLY A 88 -10.20 13.29 -14.15
C GLY A 88 -11.54 12.91 -14.83
N THR A 89 -11.75 13.43 -16.02
CA THR A 89 -13.02 13.28 -16.76
C THR A 89 -12.90 12.48 -18.05
N SER A 90 -11.73 11.89 -18.31
CA SER A 90 -11.51 11.07 -19.50
C SER A 90 -12.15 9.68 -19.35
N ASP A 91 -12.68 9.14 -20.44
CA ASP A 91 -13.12 7.74 -20.50
C ASP A 91 -11.95 6.78 -20.83
N ASP A 92 -10.80 7.32 -21.21
CA ASP A 92 -9.60 6.54 -21.52
C ASP A 92 -8.91 6.07 -20.24
N VAL A 93 -8.67 4.77 -20.16
CA VAL A 93 -8.11 4.10 -18.97
C VAL A 93 -6.70 4.59 -18.63
N GLU A 94 -5.84 4.71 -19.64
CA GLU A 94 -4.46 5.17 -19.42
C GLU A 94 -4.43 6.65 -19.04
N ALA A 95 -5.31 7.47 -19.62
CA ALA A 95 -5.42 8.89 -19.26
C ALA A 95 -5.92 9.08 -17.83
N GLN A 96 -6.87 8.26 -17.34
CA GLN A 96 -7.30 8.29 -15.93
C GLN A 96 -6.16 7.94 -14.99
N TRP A 97 -5.46 6.86 -15.27
CA TRP A 97 -4.30 6.40 -14.48
C TRP A 97 -3.20 7.47 -14.45
N GLN A 98 -2.85 8.02 -15.61
CA GLN A 98 -1.84 9.07 -15.74
C GLN A 98 -2.23 10.33 -14.98
N HIS A 99 -3.49 10.75 -15.09
CA HIS A 99 -3.98 11.95 -14.39
C HIS A 99 -3.83 11.83 -12.88
N ALA A 100 -4.23 10.71 -12.28
CA ALA A 100 -4.09 10.50 -10.85
C ALA A 100 -2.62 10.34 -10.42
N THR A 101 -1.79 9.71 -11.26
CA THR A 101 -0.34 9.62 -11.06
C THR A 101 0.30 11.01 -11.05
N ASP A 102 -0.07 11.89 -12.00
CA ASP A 102 0.42 13.27 -12.06
C ASP A 102 -0.01 14.08 -10.82
N GLN A 103 -1.21 13.84 -10.29
CA GLN A 103 -1.66 14.48 -9.05
C GLN A 103 -0.83 14.00 -7.84
N PHE A 104 -0.53 12.68 -7.74
CA PHE A 104 0.35 12.17 -6.70
C PHE A 104 1.74 12.84 -6.78
N ASP A 105 2.28 12.94 -7.99
CA ASP A 105 3.57 13.61 -8.24
C ASP A 105 3.53 15.10 -7.92
N ALA A 106 2.45 15.79 -8.23
CA ALA A 106 2.28 17.19 -7.88
C ALA A 106 2.18 17.39 -6.35
N ALA A 107 1.48 16.47 -5.65
CA ALA A 107 1.32 16.55 -4.20
C ALA A 107 2.62 16.27 -3.44
N PHE A 108 3.32 15.21 -3.80
CA PHE A 108 4.47 14.71 -3.03
C PHE A 108 5.82 14.88 -3.74
N GLY A 109 5.84 15.12 -5.05
CA GLY A 109 7.06 15.30 -5.83
C GLY A 109 8.00 16.38 -5.28
N PRO A 110 7.52 17.58 -4.94
CA PRO A 110 8.35 18.67 -4.39
C PRO A 110 8.89 18.41 -2.99
N ILE A 111 8.36 17.38 -2.28
CA ILE A 111 8.68 17.15 -0.87
C ILE A 111 9.84 16.17 -0.75
N ASP A 112 10.85 16.56 0.03
CA ASP A 112 11.85 15.62 0.52
C ASP A 112 11.24 14.81 1.68
N LEU A 113 10.71 13.61 1.37
CA LEU A 113 10.05 12.74 2.33
C LEU A 113 11.01 12.30 3.44
N ALA A 114 12.27 12.00 3.07
CA ALA A 114 13.28 11.52 3.98
C ALA A 114 13.71 12.63 4.97
N ALA A 115 14.08 13.81 4.45
CA ALA A 115 14.52 14.93 5.29
C ALA A 115 13.42 15.49 6.20
N ASN A 116 12.16 15.43 5.76
CA ASN A 116 11.02 15.91 6.53
C ASN A 116 10.32 14.81 7.34
N ASN A 117 10.79 13.58 7.26
CA ASN A 117 10.18 12.41 7.90
C ASN A 117 8.66 12.31 7.60
N VAL A 118 8.29 12.53 6.34
CA VAL A 118 6.91 12.43 5.86
C VAL A 118 6.63 10.99 5.44
N ARG A 119 5.54 10.44 5.93
CA ARG A 119 5.09 9.10 5.59
C ARG A 119 3.77 9.16 4.86
N VAL A 120 3.64 8.35 3.82
CA VAL A 120 2.42 8.26 3.03
C VAL A 120 1.90 6.84 3.09
N LEU A 121 0.62 6.70 3.44
CA LEU A 121 -0.15 5.48 3.28
C LEU A 121 -1.14 5.69 2.14
N THR A 122 -0.93 5.00 1.02
CA THR A 122 -1.85 5.05 -0.11
C THR A 122 -2.90 3.97 0.05
N LEU A 123 -4.17 4.37 0.06
CA LEU A 123 -5.30 3.44 -0.01
C LEU A 123 -5.65 3.25 -1.49
N GLY A 124 -5.47 2.05 -2.01
CA GLY A 124 -5.53 1.81 -3.43
C GLY A 124 -6.84 1.28 -3.96
N GLY A 125 -6.95 1.42 -5.26
CA GLY A 125 -7.72 0.60 -6.15
C GLY A 125 -6.95 -0.67 -6.50
N GLU A 126 -6.80 -0.96 -7.79
CA GLU A 126 -5.97 -2.07 -8.27
C GLU A 126 -4.47 -1.81 -8.06
N HIS A 127 -3.64 -2.86 -8.08
CA HIS A 127 -2.23 -2.77 -7.72
C HIS A 127 -1.39 -1.82 -8.59
N SER A 128 -1.80 -1.51 -9.82
CA SER A 128 -1.06 -0.57 -10.69
C SER A 128 -0.84 0.81 -10.08
N ILE A 129 -1.68 1.23 -9.12
CA ILE A 129 -1.59 2.54 -8.48
C ILE A 129 -0.33 2.71 -7.63
N SER A 130 0.24 1.60 -7.16
CA SER A 130 1.44 1.59 -6.32
C SER A 130 2.69 2.10 -7.04
N TYR A 131 2.64 2.22 -8.38
CA TYR A 131 3.74 2.77 -9.17
C TYR A 131 4.19 4.17 -8.72
N ALA A 132 3.25 5.08 -8.54
CA ALA A 132 3.57 6.46 -8.17
C ALA A 132 4.25 6.57 -6.80
N PRO A 133 3.68 6.01 -5.71
CA PRO A 133 4.33 6.04 -4.41
C PRO A 133 5.64 5.24 -4.37
N ILE A 134 5.70 4.01 -4.90
CA ILE A 134 6.94 3.21 -4.90
C ILE A 134 8.06 3.96 -5.62
N ARG A 135 7.83 4.50 -6.81
CA ARG A 135 8.80 5.30 -7.56
C ARG A 135 9.31 6.48 -6.73
N LYS A 136 8.41 7.22 -6.06
CA LYS A 136 8.78 8.35 -5.20
C LYS A 136 9.70 7.90 -4.06
N TYR A 137 9.39 6.81 -3.38
CA TYR A 137 10.20 6.28 -2.28
C TYR A 137 11.55 5.73 -2.76
N LEU A 138 11.62 5.07 -3.91
CA LEU A 138 12.88 4.62 -4.52
C LEU A 138 13.82 5.79 -4.85
N GLN A 139 13.26 6.93 -5.31
CA GLN A 139 14.04 8.14 -5.57
C GLN A 139 14.58 8.79 -4.29
N GLN A 140 13.87 8.68 -3.18
CA GLN A 140 14.23 9.33 -1.92
C GLN A 140 15.16 8.50 -1.03
N TYR A 141 15.13 7.17 -1.16
CA TYR A 141 15.86 6.24 -0.30
C TYR A 141 16.72 5.30 -1.13
N PRO A 142 18.02 5.62 -1.32
CA PRO A 142 18.91 4.86 -2.22
C PRO A 142 19.13 3.39 -1.87
N ASN A 143 18.78 2.98 -0.63
CA ASN A 143 18.91 1.62 -0.11
C ASN A 143 17.57 1.04 0.36
N LEU A 144 16.45 1.48 -0.25
CA LEU A 144 15.11 1.02 0.11
C LEU A 144 14.97 -0.49 -0.05
N VAL A 145 14.28 -1.12 0.90
CA VAL A 145 13.73 -2.47 0.74
C VAL A 145 12.25 -2.33 0.36
N LEU A 146 11.89 -2.87 -0.79
CA LEU A 146 10.49 -3.02 -1.20
C LEU A 146 9.99 -4.38 -0.70
N LEU A 147 9.08 -4.37 0.28
CA LEU A 147 8.35 -5.56 0.72
C LEU A 147 7.08 -5.68 -0.12
N HIS A 148 6.93 -6.77 -0.83
CA HIS A 148 5.76 -7.08 -1.65
C HIS A 148 5.02 -8.29 -1.06
N LEU A 149 3.81 -8.06 -0.55
CA LEU A 149 2.90 -9.08 -0.04
C LEU A 149 1.71 -9.21 -0.99
N ASP A 150 1.55 -10.39 -1.59
CA ASP A 150 0.63 -10.59 -2.70
C ASP A 150 0.43 -12.08 -2.97
N ALA A 151 -0.68 -12.46 -3.58
CA ALA A 151 -0.83 -13.76 -4.21
C ALA A 151 -0.12 -13.85 -5.55
N HIS A 152 0.04 -12.72 -6.25
CA HIS A 152 0.56 -12.63 -7.61
C HIS A 152 2.00 -12.12 -7.64
N ALA A 153 2.73 -12.46 -8.71
CA ALA A 153 4.13 -12.03 -8.85
C ALA A 153 4.28 -10.59 -9.35
N ASP A 154 3.35 -10.12 -10.17
CA ASP A 154 3.25 -8.79 -10.77
C ASP A 154 4.51 -8.34 -11.54
N LEU A 155 5.17 -9.32 -12.17
CA LEU A 155 6.43 -9.14 -12.90
C LEU A 155 6.28 -9.18 -14.41
N ARG A 156 5.05 -9.15 -14.93
CA ARG A 156 4.82 -9.10 -16.40
C ARG A 156 5.33 -7.78 -16.98
N ASP A 157 5.82 -7.81 -18.21
CA ASP A 157 6.30 -6.60 -18.91
C ASP A 157 5.18 -5.67 -19.39
N GLY A 158 3.96 -6.05 -19.18
CA GLY A 158 2.69 -5.40 -19.48
C GLY A 158 1.61 -6.46 -19.53
N PHE A 159 0.34 -6.06 -19.44
CA PHE A 159 -0.76 -7.00 -19.45
C PHE A 159 -2.00 -6.41 -20.14
N LEU A 160 -2.68 -7.20 -20.98
CA LEU A 160 -3.88 -6.81 -21.74
C LEU A 160 -3.72 -5.53 -22.56
N GLY A 161 -2.51 -5.22 -23.01
CA GLY A 161 -2.19 -4.02 -23.76
C GLY A 161 -1.74 -2.82 -22.93
N TYR A 162 -1.83 -2.92 -21.60
CA TYR A 162 -1.41 -1.86 -20.67
C TYR A 162 0.02 -2.10 -20.20
N HIS A 163 0.87 -1.08 -20.35
CA HIS A 163 2.24 -1.09 -19.82
C HIS A 163 2.23 -0.99 -18.28
N TYR A 164 1.40 -0.11 -17.75
CA TYR A 164 1.14 0.04 -16.32
C TYR A 164 -0.16 -0.69 -15.96
N SER A 165 -0.07 -1.94 -15.55
CA SER A 165 -1.21 -2.76 -15.14
C SER A 165 -0.99 -3.33 -13.75
N HIS A 166 -2.07 -3.80 -13.11
CA HIS A 166 -1.99 -4.53 -11.84
C HIS A 166 -0.96 -5.67 -11.91
N ALA A 167 -0.92 -6.45 -13.00
CA ALA A 167 0.00 -7.59 -13.17
C ALA A 167 1.44 -7.21 -13.56
N SER A 168 1.79 -5.92 -13.64
CA SER A 168 3.12 -5.47 -14.05
C SER A 168 3.77 -4.48 -13.08
N ILE A 169 3.11 -4.15 -11.98
CA ILE A 169 3.54 -3.10 -11.07
C ILE A 169 4.94 -3.35 -10.48
N ILE A 170 5.24 -4.56 -10.07
CA ILE A 170 6.56 -4.88 -9.52
C ILE A 170 7.62 -4.79 -10.63
N ARG A 171 7.32 -5.27 -11.84
CA ARG A 171 8.22 -5.11 -12.99
C ARG A 171 8.52 -3.64 -13.28
N ARG A 172 7.51 -2.77 -13.26
CA ARG A 172 7.68 -1.31 -13.46
C ARG A 172 8.46 -0.66 -12.32
N SER A 173 8.28 -1.13 -11.10
CA SER A 173 9.05 -0.66 -9.95
C SER A 173 10.54 -1.00 -10.07
N LEU A 174 10.86 -2.19 -10.58
CA LEU A 174 12.25 -2.62 -10.81
C LEU A 174 12.99 -1.74 -11.83
N ASP A 175 12.30 -1.08 -12.75
CA ASP A 175 12.92 -0.15 -13.72
C ASP A 175 13.56 1.08 -13.02
N HIS A 176 13.20 1.33 -11.75
CA HIS A 176 13.74 2.41 -10.91
C HIS A 176 14.74 1.92 -9.85
N PHE A 177 15.06 0.62 -9.82
CA PHE A 177 15.97 0.09 -8.82
C PHE A 177 17.40 0.55 -9.05
N GLY A 178 18.00 1.13 -8.03
CA GLY A 178 19.45 1.31 -7.93
C GLY A 178 20.14 0.08 -7.31
N PRO A 179 21.47 0.09 -7.26
CA PRO A 179 22.27 -1.10 -6.88
C PRO A 179 22.12 -1.53 -5.42
N ALA A 180 21.58 -0.68 -4.55
CA ALA A 180 21.38 -0.99 -3.13
C ALA A 180 19.92 -1.22 -2.75
N HIS A 181 18.99 -1.10 -3.72
CA HIS A 181 17.59 -1.47 -3.51
C HIS A 181 17.44 -2.99 -3.45
N GLU A 182 16.45 -3.46 -2.71
CA GLU A 182 16.16 -4.88 -2.55
C GLU A 182 14.66 -5.12 -2.66
N LEU A 183 14.27 -6.19 -3.34
CA LEU A 183 12.90 -6.68 -3.41
C LEU A 183 12.78 -7.96 -2.58
N ILE A 184 11.82 -7.98 -1.66
CA ILE A 184 11.43 -9.17 -0.90
C ILE A 184 9.94 -9.42 -1.16
N GLN A 185 9.63 -10.57 -1.77
CA GLN A 185 8.27 -10.99 -2.10
C GLN A 185 7.85 -12.18 -1.23
N TYR A 186 6.61 -12.14 -0.74
CA TYR A 186 6.04 -13.24 0.02
C TYR A 186 4.52 -13.35 -0.21
N GLY A 187 4.02 -14.60 -0.17
CA GLY A 187 2.62 -14.94 -0.45
C GLY A 187 2.40 -15.43 -1.87
N ILE A 188 3.37 -15.20 -2.77
CA ILE A 188 3.24 -15.46 -4.21
C ILE A 188 2.93 -16.94 -4.47
N ARG A 189 1.75 -17.18 -5.04
CA ARG A 189 1.23 -18.50 -5.37
C ARG A 189 0.57 -18.56 -6.75
N SER A 190 0.49 -17.42 -7.43
CA SER A 190 0.02 -17.26 -8.81
C SER A 190 1.00 -16.43 -9.62
N GLY A 191 1.32 -16.88 -10.83
CA GLY A 191 2.26 -16.22 -11.75
C GLY A 191 2.63 -17.12 -12.92
N THR A 192 3.26 -16.55 -13.94
CA THR A 192 3.76 -17.32 -15.08
C THR A 192 5.07 -18.05 -14.73
N ARG A 193 5.45 -18.98 -15.59
CA ARG A 193 6.73 -19.69 -15.43
C ARG A 193 7.91 -18.72 -15.46
N GLU A 194 7.87 -17.72 -16.31
CA GLU A 194 8.91 -16.71 -16.49
C GLU A 194 9.06 -15.84 -15.24
N GLU A 195 7.95 -15.46 -14.61
CA GLU A 195 7.95 -14.73 -13.34
C GLU A 195 8.57 -15.55 -12.22
N TYR A 196 8.23 -16.83 -12.11
CA TYR A 196 8.86 -17.76 -11.14
C TYR A 196 10.35 -17.97 -11.41
N GLN A 197 10.75 -18.05 -12.68
CA GLN A 197 12.18 -18.12 -13.03
C GLN A 197 12.91 -16.88 -12.57
N TYR A 198 12.39 -15.68 -12.89
CA TYR A 198 12.95 -14.42 -12.44
C TYR A 198 13.11 -14.35 -10.91
N MET A 199 12.05 -14.64 -10.17
CA MET A 199 12.06 -14.62 -8.71
C MET A 199 13.10 -15.58 -8.10
N ASN A 200 13.24 -16.77 -8.67
CA ASN A 200 14.23 -17.77 -8.20
C ASN A 200 15.67 -17.35 -8.56
N GLU A 201 15.91 -16.84 -9.75
CA GLU A 201 17.24 -16.38 -10.21
C GLU A 201 17.74 -15.18 -9.39
N HIS A 202 16.85 -14.25 -9.04
CA HIS A 202 17.18 -13.05 -8.28
C HIS A 202 16.98 -13.22 -6.77
N GLY A 203 16.46 -14.36 -6.31
CA GLY A 203 16.26 -14.65 -4.88
C GLY A 203 15.26 -13.72 -4.20
N THR A 204 14.25 -13.20 -4.93
CA THR A 204 13.31 -12.22 -4.37
C THR A 204 12.21 -12.87 -3.56
N VAL A 205 11.72 -14.07 -3.94
CA VAL A 205 10.61 -14.75 -3.30
C VAL A 205 11.02 -15.55 -2.07
N ARG A 206 10.28 -15.40 -0.98
CA ARG A 206 10.38 -16.24 0.21
C ARG A 206 9.34 -17.34 0.15
N LYS A 207 9.76 -18.58 0.43
CA LYS A 207 8.93 -19.79 0.19
C LYS A 207 8.14 -20.25 1.41
N SER A 208 8.39 -19.65 2.57
CA SER A 208 7.66 -19.97 3.80
C SER A 208 7.52 -18.75 4.68
N ARG A 209 6.48 -18.75 5.53
CA ARG A 209 6.26 -17.70 6.54
C ARG A 209 7.49 -17.48 7.42
N LYS A 210 8.13 -18.57 7.85
CA LYS A 210 9.32 -18.49 8.68
C LYS A 210 10.47 -17.80 7.95
N ASP A 211 10.79 -18.22 6.75
CA ASP A 211 11.85 -17.64 5.92
C ASP A 211 11.60 -16.15 5.65
N PHE A 212 10.35 -15.81 5.37
CA PHE A 212 9.94 -14.42 5.17
C PHE A 212 10.15 -13.58 6.45
N LEU A 213 9.59 -14.00 7.59
CA LEU A 213 9.70 -13.24 8.84
C LEU A 213 11.17 -13.12 9.29
N ASP A 214 11.97 -14.16 9.13
CA ASP A 214 13.41 -14.12 9.42
C ASP A 214 14.13 -13.13 8.50
N SER A 215 13.80 -13.11 7.21
CA SER A 215 14.36 -12.15 6.24
C SER A 215 14.05 -10.70 6.64
N VAL A 216 12.80 -10.40 7.00
CA VAL A 216 12.41 -9.07 7.45
C VAL A 216 13.08 -8.70 8.78
N ALA A 217 13.17 -9.66 9.70
CA ALA A 217 13.86 -9.45 10.98
C ALA A 217 15.34 -9.16 10.80
N ALA A 218 15.99 -9.71 9.78
CA ALA A 218 17.40 -9.50 9.45
C ALA A 218 17.69 -8.13 8.80
N ILE A 219 16.70 -7.43 8.27
CA ILE A 219 16.90 -6.06 7.74
C ILE A 219 17.43 -5.16 8.87
N PRO A 220 18.50 -4.36 8.66
CA PRO A 220 18.96 -3.38 9.64
C PRO A 220 17.81 -2.45 10.10
N ALA A 221 17.81 -2.08 11.38
CA ALA A 221 16.70 -1.35 11.98
C ALA A 221 16.45 0.04 11.36
N ASP A 222 17.51 0.67 10.86
CA ASP A 222 17.52 1.99 10.23
C ASP A 222 17.31 1.95 8.70
N ARG A 223 17.44 0.75 8.08
CA ARG A 223 17.25 0.61 6.64
C ARG A 223 15.80 0.88 6.26
N PRO A 224 15.53 1.80 5.30
CA PRO A 224 14.16 2.15 4.93
C PRO A 224 13.44 0.97 4.26
N ILE A 225 12.19 0.77 4.66
CA ILE A 225 11.29 -0.25 4.13
C ILE A 225 10.03 0.44 3.60
N TYR A 226 9.63 0.12 2.38
CA TYR A 226 8.30 0.41 1.86
C TYR A 226 7.52 -0.89 1.73
N LEU A 227 6.29 -0.92 2.22
CA LEU A 227 5.40 -2.07 2.12
C LEU A 227 4.33 -1.82 1.06
N THR A 228 4.27 -2.66 0.03
CA THR A 228 3.11 -2.76 -0.87
C THR A 228 2.36 -4.03 -0.52
N LEU A 229 1.10 -3.87 -0.13
CA LEU A 229 0.24 -4.95 0.34
C LEU A 229 -0.99 -5.07 -0.54
N ASP A 230 -0.98 -6.10 -1.39
CA ASP A 230 -2.19 -6.58 -2.05
C ASP A 230 -3.03 -7.40 -1.06
N LEU A 231 -4.32 -7.11 -0.97
CA LEU A 231 -5.20 -7.78 -0.02
C LEU A 231 -5.54 -9.22 -0.42
N ASP A 232 -5.27 -9.63 -1.66
CA ASP A 232 -5.39 -11.03 -2.06
C ASP A 232 -4.21 -11.91 -1.56
N TYR A 233 -3.19 -11.30 -0.93
CA TYR A 233 -2.22 -11.98 -0.07
C TYR A 233 -2.90 -12.89 0.96
N PHE A 234 -4.02 -12.41 1.51
CA PHE A 234 -4.81 -13.19 2.46
C PHE A 234 -5.60 -14.29 1.75
N ASP A 235 -5.87 -15.38 2.50
CA ASP A 235 -6.71 -16.44 1.97
C ASP A 235 -8.15 -15.93 1.78
N PRO A 236 -8.81 -16.24 0.65
CA PRO A 236 -10.19 -15.83 0.41
C PRO A 236 -11.21 -16.38 1.42
N ALA A 237 -10.83 -17.32 2.26
CA ALA A 237 -11.65 -17.74 3.41
C ALA A 237 -11.75 -16.64 4.49
N PHE A 238 -10.78 -15.72 4.55
CA PHE A 238 -10.74 -14.61 5.49
C PHE A 238 -11.07 -13.28 4.81
N LEU A 239 -10.62 -13.06 3.57
CA LEU A 239 -10.81 -11.84 2.81
C LEU A 239 -11.22 -12.17 1.36
N PRO A 240 -12.52 -12.46 1.12
CA PRO A 240 -13.03 -12.76 -0.23
C PRO A 240 -13.23 -11.52 -1.11
N GLY A 241 -13.18 -10.31 -0.54
CA GLY A 241 -13.47 -9.04 -1.21
C GLY A 241 -12.32 -8.50 -2.06
N THR A 242 -11.75 -9.33 -2.95
CA THR A 242 -10.71 -8.95 -3.92
C THR A 242 -11.08 -9.36 -5.34
N GLY A 243 -10.48 -8.71 -6.33
CA GLY A 243 -10.74 -8.98 -7.76
C GLY A 243 -10.29 -10.35 -8.20
N THR A 244 -9.11 -10.79 -7.78
CA THR A 244 -8.41 -11.99 -8.23
C THR A 244 -7.97 -12.89 -7.06
N PRO A 245 -8.91 -13.42 -6.26
CA PRO A 245 -8.57 -14.20 -5.07
C PRO A 245 -7.91 -15.53 -5.44
N GLU A 246 -6.87 -15.89 -4.69
CA GLU A 246 -6.14 -17.14 -4.82
C GLU A 246 -6.18 -17.92 -3.50
N PRO A 247 -6.54 -19.21 -3.48
CA PRO A 247 -6.55 -20.00 -2.25
C PRO A 247 -5.13 -20.32 -1.76
N GLY A 248 -5.00 -20.60 -0.46
CA GLY A 248 -3.72 -20.94 0.18
C GLY A 248 -2.96 -19.74 0.69
N GLY A 249 -3.64 -18.62 0.90
CA GLY A 249 -3.09 -17.37 1.45
C GLY A 249 -2.91 -17.36 2.96
N GLU A 250 -2.57 -16.22 3.49
CA GLU A 250 -2.26 -16.00 4.89
C GLU A 250 -3.48 -15.52 5.69
N ASP A 251 -3.37 -15.53 7.02
CA ASP A 251 -4.37 -15.05 7.96
C ASP A 251 -3.96 -13.73 8.64
N PHE A 252 -4.86 -13.14 9.40
CA PHE A 252 -4.59 -11.90 10.16
C PHE A 252 -3.46 -12.06 11.18
N HIS A 253 -3.26 -13.23 11.78
CA HIS A 253 -2.21 -13.45 12.77
C HIS A 253 -0.81 -13.50 12.14
N SER A 254 -0.70 -13.94 10.90
CA SER A 254 0.55 -13.85 10.13
C SER A 254 0.92 -12.40 9.87
N TYR A 255 -0.05 -11.57 9.50
CA TYR A 255 0.13 -10.13 9.35
C TYR A 255 0.54 -9.44 10.65
N VAL A 256 -0.13 -9.75 11.77
CA VAL A 256 0.25 -9.23 13.11
C VAL A 256 1.70 -9.62 13.46
N SER A 257 2.13 -10.83 13.10
CA SER A 257 3.51 -11.26 13.34
C SER A 257 4.52 -10.41 12.57
N LEU A 258 4.21 -10.05 11.31
CA LEU A 258 4.99 -9.10 10.52
C LEU A 258 4.99 -7.70 11.16
N MET A 259 3.82 -7.20 11.57
CA MET A 259 3.69 -5.87 12.18
C MET A 259 4.56 -5.73 13.45
N LYS A 260 4.64 -6.76 14.29
CA LYS A 260 5.52 -6.78 15.46
C LYS A 260 7.02 -6.69 15.10
N ILE A 261 7.41 -7.19 13.94
CA ILE A 261 8.78 -7.03 13.43
C ILE A 261 8.97 -5.62 12.86
N LEU A 262 8.06 -5.15 12.00
CA LEU A 262 8.14 -3.85 11.34
C LEU A 262 8.12 -2.68 12.34
N ARG A 263 7.44 -2.83 13.49
CA ARG A 263 7.49 -1.85 14.58
C ARG A 263 8.92 -1.52 15.04
N LYS A 264 9.86 -2.46 14.88
CA LYS A 264 11.28 -2.31 15.23
C LYS A 264 12.16 -1.91 14.05
N LYS A 265 11.56 -1.58 12.91
CA LYS A 265 12.24 -1.25 11.64
C LYS A 265 11.86 0.16 11.19
N ASN A 266 12.56 0.66 10.20
CA ASN A 266 12.26 1.94 9.59
C ASN A 266 11.24 1.78 8.44
N LEU A 267 9.96 1.57 8.77
CA LEU A 267 8.89 1.59 7.78
C LEU A 267 8.62 3.03 7.37
N VAL A 268 8.97 3.41 6.14
CA VAL A 268 8.90 4.81 5.65
C VAL A 268 7.63 5.13 4.91
N GLY A 269 6.90 4.15 4.41
CA GLY A 269 5.62 4.31 3.70
C GLY A 269 5.01 2.96 3.38
N ALA A 270 3.75 2.98 2.94
CA ALA A 270 3.05 1.79 2.51
C ALA A 270 1.91 2.11 1.56
N ASP A 271 1.44 1.10 0.85
CA ASP A 271 0.13 1.08 0.23
C ASP A 271 -0.63 -0.20 0.58
N VAL A 272 -1.97 -0.12 0.51
CA VAL A 272 -2.90 -1.23 0.68
C VAL A 272 -3.87 -1.19 -0.49
N VAL A 273 -3.88 -2.24 -1.29
CA VAL A 273 -4.55 -2.29 -2.59
C VAL A 273 -5.47 -3.50 -2.74
N GLU A 274 -6.27 -3.51 -3.80
CA GLU A 274 -7.13 -4.61 -4.24
C GLU A 274 -8.33 -4.92 -3.33
N LEU A 275 -8.73 -4.02 -2.41
CA LEU A 275 -10.03 -4.16 -1.76
C LEU A 275 -11.15 -3.86 -2.76
N SER A 276 -12.05 -4.80 -2.94
CA SER A 276 -13.27 -4.66 -3.74
C SER A 276 -14.52 -4.86 -2.86
N PRO A 277 -15.06 -3.80 -2.25
CA PRO A 277 -16.15 -3.88 -1.26
C PRO A 277 -17.38 -4.60 -1.78
N GLU A 278 -17.73 -4.38 -3.05
CA GLU A 278 -18.93 -4.93 -3.67
C GLU A 278 -18.90 -6.45 -3.87
N ILE A 279 -17.70 -7.06 -3.86
CA ILE A 279 -17.53 -8.52 -4.02
C ILE A 279 -17.90 -9.26 -2.74
N ASP A 280 -17.71 -8.63 -1.57
CA ASP A 280 -18.07 -9.20 -0.28
C ASP A 280 -19.25 -8.43 0.35
N PRO A 281 -20.48 -8.80 0.04
CA PRO A 281 -21.67 -8.10 0.55
C PRO A 281 -21.86 -8.26 2.07
N THR A 282 -21.03 -9.07 2.75
CA THR A 282 -21.06 -9.19 4.21
C THR A 282 -20.34 -8.04 4.91
N GLY A 283 -19.48 -7.29 4.19
CA GLY A 283 -18.62 -6.25 4.75
C GLY A 283 -17.43 -6.76 5.58
N ASN A 284 -17.26 -8.09 5.68
CA ASN A 284 -16.16 -8.65 6.48
C ASN A 284 -14.79 -8.28 5.91
N SER A 285 -14.67 -8.24 4.59
CA SER A 285 -13.41 -7.86 3.92
C SER A 285 -13.03 -6.40 4.21
N ASP A 286 -14.01 -5.49 4.22
CA ASP A 286 -13.80 -4.08 4.54
C ASP A 286 -13.30 -3.90 5.97
N VAL A 287 -13.95 -4.58 6.95
CA VAL A 287 -13.54 -4.57 8.36
C VAL A 287 -12.15 -5.18 8.54
N PHE A 288 -11.87 -6.28 7.86
CA PHE A 288 -10.54 -6.92 7.89
C PHE A 288 -9.46 -5.96 7.38
N ALA A 289 -9.70 -5.34 6.22
CA ALA A 289 -8.79 -4.37 5.61
C ALA A 289 -8.62 -3.10 6.46
N ALA A 290 -9.70 -2.57 7.06
CA ALA A 290 -9.61 -1.43 7.96
C ALA A 290 -8.75 -1.73 9.20
N LYS A 291 -8.81 -2.95 9.75
CA LYS A 291 -7.92 -3.37 10.83
C LYS A 291 -6.46 -3.48 10.39
N ILE A 292 -6.20 -3.91 9.16
CA ILE A 292 -4.86 -3.89 8.56
C ILE A 292 -4.32 -2.45 8.52
N VAL A 293 -5.12 -1.52 8.01
CA VAL A 293 -4.77 -0.10 7.91
C VAL A 293 -4.52 0.50 9.30
N ARG A 294 -5.33 0.17 10.32
CA ARG A 294 -5.11 0.60 11.71
C ARG A 294 -3.72 0.21 12.20
N GLU A 295 -3.32 -1.07 12.06
CA GLU A 295 -2.00 -1.54 12.50
C GLU A 295 -0.86 -0.82 11.77
N LEU A 296 -1.01 -0.59 10.46
CA LEU A 296 -0.02 0.17 9.67
C LEU A 296 0.09 1.62 10.12
N LEU A 297 -1.03 2.29 10.35
CA LEU A 297 -1.05 3.67 10.82
C LEU A 297 -0.36 3.82 12.17
N ILE A 298 -0.57 2.88 13.11
CA ILE A 298 0.12 2.87 14.40
C ILE A 298 1.63 2.82 14.17
N ILE A 299 2.12 1.89 13.36
CA ILE A 299 3.57 1.72 13.12
C ILE A 299 4.17 2.92 12.39
N LEU A 300 3.49 3.43 11.38
CA LEU A 300 3.95 4.59 10.63
C LEU A 300 4.04 5.83 11.52
N ASN A 301 3.09 6.04 12.42
CA ASN A 301 3.08 7.19 13.31
C ASN A 301 4.09 7.11 14.45
N GLU A 302 4.28 5.95 15.07
CA GLU A 302 5.27 5.77 16.13
C GLU A 302 6.69 6.09 15.66
N LYS A 303 7.01 5.85 14.38
CA LYS A 303 8.30 6.22 13.77
C LYS A 303 8.42 7.70 13.45
N GLY A 304 7.30 8.37 13.21
CA GLY A 304 7.27 9.83 13.03
C GLY A 304 7.56 10.62 14.30
N ALA A 305 7.41 10.02 15.46
CA ALA A 305 7.60 10.66 16.77
C ALA A 305 9.04 10.60 17.31
N LEU A 306 9.97 9.89 16.63
CA LEU A 306 11.39 9.79 16.97
C LEU A 306 12.21 10.78 16.16
#